data_e0dfd08509de483c5be221a7b5c7941b
#
_entry.id   e0dfd08509de483c5be221a7b5c7941b
#
_cell.length_a   1.000
_cell.length_b   1.000
_cell.length_c   1.000
_cell.angle_alpha   90.00
_cell.angle_beta   90.00
_cell.angle_gamma   90.00
#
_symmetry.space_group_name_H-M   'P 1'
#
loop_
_entity.id
_entity.type
_entity.pdbx_description
1 polymer ?
#
loop_
_entity_poly.entity_id
_entity_poly.type
_entity_poly.pdbx_seq_one_letter_code
_entity_poly.pdbx_strand_id
1 'polypeptide(L)'
;MLHVIVTSLFGTGLKRLVEYMGWRIGVSMQVPFVSRLCICALENLSRAHAMLSMGYSMNGGYVSANAREGRQQGGCTAMQRAKQISESIELGIILALAGGFMDVYSYIGRDHVFANAQTGNILLVGVSISEGNWVLAGRYFFPVVSFAVGIMLADLVHERFGSVIHWRQVTVFFEAVILLGVSFIPGGGYNLLANCLTSFACGMQVESFRKIHGHGIATTMCIGNLRNALQNVDDYIITHKRGFLENGVLYFGVIFTFVFGAVLGNWCIERMGLHAIVVASLLLFVAFAIMFIDRERDLRLRWKCAADAWKEGCRK
;
A
#
# COMPACT_ATOMS: atom_id res chain seq x y z
N MET A 1 -23.96 28.58 8.99
CA MET A 1 -23.06 29.74 9.18
C MET A 1 -21.62 29.39 8.81
N LEU A 2 -21.04 28.29 9.31
CA LEU A 2 -19.68 27.85 8.98
C LEU A 2 -19.44 27.60 7.47
N HIS A 3 -20.43 27.05 6.76
CA HIS A 3 -20.39 26.75 5.32
C HIS A 3 -20.23 28.02 4.44
N VAL A 4 -20.86 29.12 4.83
CA VAL A 4 -20.77 30.41 4.10
C VAL A 4 -19.42 31.08 4.33
N ILE A 5 -18.84 30.91 5.51
CA ILE A 5 -17.52 31.46 5.86
C ILE A 5 -16.40 30.69 5.11
N VAL A 6 -16.49 29.37 5.02
CA VAL A 6 -15.51 28.53 4.32
C VAL A 6 -15.54 28.78 2.81
N THR A 7 -16.72 28.86 2.20
CA THR A 7 -16.86 29.17 0.76
C THR A 7 -16.40 30.59 0.40
N SER A 8 -16.61 31.56 1.28
CA SER A 8 -16.14 32.94 1.08
C SER A 8 -14.61 33.08 1.21
N LEU A 9 -14.02 32.41 2.21
CA LEU A 9 -12.56 32.45 2.45
C LEU A 9 -11.76 31.67 1.39
N PHE A 10 -12.23 30.51 0.96
CA PHE A 10 -11.56 29.74 -0.09
C PHE A 10 -11.75 30.34 -1.47
N GLY A 11 -12.94 30.89 -1.79
CA GLY A 11 -13.22 31.52 -3.08
C GLY A 11 -12.37 32.78 -3.33
N THR A 12 -12.22 33.64 -2.31
CA THR A 12 -11.40 34.87 -2.42
C THR A 12 -9.90 34.61 -2.33
N GLY A 13 -9.48 33.63 -1.54
CA GLY A 13 -8.07 33.24 -1.43
C GLY A 13 -7.53 32.61 -2.71
N LEU A 14 -8.30 31.68 -3.32
CA LEU A 14 -7.92 31.02 -4.56
C LEU A 14 -7.88 32.00 -5.74
N LYS A 15 -8.81 32.94 -5.80
CA LYS A 15 -8.85 33.99 -6.82
C LYS A 15 -7.61 34.89 -6.76
N ARG A 16 -7.20 35.31 -5.57
CA ARG A 16 -5.97 36.07 -5.34
C ARG A 16 -4.70 35.27 -5.68
N LEU A 17 -4.67 33.97 -5.39
CA LEU A 17 -3.54 33.11 -5.70
C LEU A 17 -3.37 32.93 -7.22
N VAL A 18 -4.48 32.74 -7.95
CA VAL A 18 -4.48 32.63 -9.43
C VAL A 18 -4.08 33.95 -10.09
N GLU A 19 -4.56 35.09 -9.58
CA GLU A 19 -4.15 36.40 -10.03
C GLU A 19 -2.67 36.68 -9.76
N TYR A 20 -2.15 36.31 -8.58
CA TYR A 20 -0.75 36.47 -8.21
C TYR A 20 0.18 35.58 -9.06
N MET A 21 -0.23 34.32 -9.35
CA MET A 21 0.53 33.43 -10.24
C MET A 21 0.51 33.89 -11.70
N GLY A 22 -0.62 34.36 -12.19
CA GLY A 22 -0.73 34.90 -13.54
C GLY A 22 0.18 36.10 -13.78
N TRP A 23 0.37 36.95 -12.77
CA TRP A 23 1.24 38.14 -12.84
C TRP A 23 2.73 37.81 -12.86
N ARG A 24 3.14 36.70 -12.21
CA ARG A 24 4.56 36.34 -12.08
C ARG A 24 5.09 35.42 -13.18
N ILE A 25 4.23 34.69 -13.88
CA ILE A 25 4.64 33.66 -14.86
C ILE A 25 4.47 34.14 -16.32
N GLY A 26 3.84 35.32 -16.55
CA GLY A 26 3.70 35.90 -17.90
C GLY A 26 2.89 35.06 -18.89
N VAL A 27 2.13 34.07 -18.40
CA VAL A 27 1.27 33.22 -19.23
C VAL A 27 -0.15 33.74 -19.15
N SER A 28 -0.64 34.25 -20.27
CA SER A 28 -2.06 34.63 -20.46
C SER A 28 -2.91 33.35 -20.48
N MET A 29 -3.15 32.73 -19.32
CA MET A 29 -4.12 31.68 -19.20
C MET A 29 -5.53 32.27 -19.18
N GLN A 30 -6.38 31.81 -20.11
CA GLN A 30 -7.78 32.20 -20.13
C GLN A 30 -8.48 31.81 -18.82
N VAL A 31 -8.58 32.77 -17.91
CA VAL A 31 -9.18 32.66 -16.55
C VAL A 31 -10.58 31.97 -16.54
N PRO A 32 -11.44 32.05 -17.58
CA PRO A 32 -12.75 31.41 -17.53
C PRO A 32 -12.74 29.87 -17.59
N PHE A 33 -11.68 29.25 -18.11
CA PHE A 33 -11.63 27.77 -18.21
C PHE A 33 -11.27 27.13 -16.89
N VAL A 34 -10.30 27.67 -16.17
CA VAL A 34 -9.87 27.15 -14.84
C VAL A 34 -10.95 27.36 -13.79
N SER A 35 -11.65 28.50 -13.84
CA SER A 35 -12.75 28.77 -12.91
C SER A 35 -13.95 27.83 -13.10
N ARG A 36 -14.29 27.48 -14.35
CA ARG A 36 -15.34 26.49 -14.64
C ARG A 36 -14.98 25.08 -14.20
N LEU A 37 -13.72 24.66 -14.35
CA LEU A 37 -13.24 23.36 -13.87
C LEU A 37 -13.27 23.26 -12.34
N CYS A 38 -12.86 24.32 -11.63
CA CYS A 38 -12.92 24.38 -10.16
C CYS A 38 -14.36 24.39 -9.63
N ILE A 39 -15.27 25.09 -10.28
CA ILE A 39 -16.70 25.13 -9.90
C ILE A 39 -17.32 23.75 -10.11
N CYS A 40 -17.06 23.09 -11.24
CA CYS A 40 -17.56 21.75 -11.53
C CYS A 40 -17.00 20.68 -10.55
N ALA A 41 -15.73 20.81 -10.16
CA ALA A 41 -15.13 19.93 -9.15
C ALA A 41 -15.76 20.14 -7.76
N LEU A 42 -16.02 21.38 -7.36
CA LEU A 42 -16.66 21.72 -6.08
C LEU A 42 -18.13 21.28 -6.01
N GLU A 43 -18.88 21.39 -7.12
CA GLU A 43 -20.25 20.88 -7.20
C GLU A 43 -20.31 19.35 -7.12
N ASN A 44 -19.37 18.64 -7.74
CA ASN A 44 -19.27 17.19 -7.64
C ASN A 44 -18.85 16.73 -6.24
N LEU A 45 -17.96 17.45 -5.55
CA LEU A 45 -17.60 17.18 -4.15
C LEU A 45 -18.81 17.42 -3.22
N SER A 46 -19.60 18.47 -3.45
CA SER A 46 -20.81 18.75 -2.69
C SER A 46 -21.88 17.66 -2.86
N ARG A 47 -22.04 17.14 -4.09
CA ARG A 47 -22.95 16.01 -4.37
C ARG A 47 -22.47 14.71 -3.74
N ALA A 48 -21.16 14.42 -3.77
CA ALA A 48 -20.56 13.26 -3.12
C ALA A 48 -20.73 13.34 -1.59
N HIS A 49 -20.58 14.51 -1.00
CA HIS A 49 -20.80 14.72 0.44
C HIS A 49 -22.28 14.57 0.84
N ALA A 50 -23.23 15.03 0.00
CA ALA A 50 -24.66 14.82 0.22
C ALA A 50 -25.06 13.34 0.11
N MET A 51 -24.47 12.58 -0.80
CA MET A 51 -24.69 11.12 -0.90
C MET A 51 -24.08 10.36 0.30
N LEU A 52 -22.91 10.76 0.79
CA LEU A 52 -22.31 10.18 1.99
C LEU A 52 -23.11 10.49 3.26
N SER A 53 -23.70 11.68 3.40
CA SER A 53 -24.53 12.02 4.54
C SER A 53 -25.90 11.31 4.54
N MET A 54 -26.44 10.97 3.38
CA MET A 54 -27.64 10.13 3.26
C MET A 54 -27.36 8.65 3.53
N GLY A 55 -26.16 8.15 3.22
CA GLY A 55 -25.75 6.77 3.50
C GLY A 55 -25.49 6.47 4.99
N TYR A 56 -25.17 7.47 5.79
CA TYR A 56 -24.89 7.31 7.22
C TYR A 56 -26.15 7.16 8.09
N SER A 57 -27.33 7.45 7.55
CA SER A 57 -28.60 7.35 8.29
C SER A 57 -29.29 5.97 8.20
N MET A 58 -28.73 5.01 7.42
CA MET A 58 -29.37 3.70 7.23
C MET A 58 -28.70 2.52 7.95
N ASN A 59 -27.60 2.69 8.67
CA ASN A 59 -26.90 1.58 9.37
C ASN A 59 -26.97 1.66 10.91
N GLY A 60 -27.99 2.29 11.48
CA GLY A 60 -28.27 2.32 12.93
C GLY A 60 -29.08 1.13 13.45
N GLY A 61 -29.11 -0.03 12.80
CA GLY A 61 -30.05 -1.10 13.14
C GLY A 61 -29.53 -2.53 13.10
N TYR A 62 -28.27 -2.82 13.47
CA TYR A 62 -27.82 -4.22 13.64
C TYR A 62 -26.88 -4.40 14.84
N VAL A 63 -27.38 -4.14 16.02
CA VAL A 63 -26.79 -4.66 17.27
C VAL A 63 -27.93 -5.06 18.18
N SER A 64 -28.48 -6.25 18.01
CA SER A 64 -29.15 -6.99 19.07
C SER A 64 -29.74 -8.32 18.56
N ALA A 65 -28.91 -9.30 18.27
CA ALA A 65 -29.33 -10.69 18.27
C ALA A 65 -28.09 -11.60 18.20
N ASN A 66 -27.46 -11.90 19.32
CA ASN A 66 -26.69 -13.12 19.57
C ASN A 66 -26.04 -13.09 20.96
N ALA A 67 -26.90 -12.96 21.97
CA ALA A 67 -26.54 -13.21 23.36
C ALA A 67 -27.29 -14.46 23.86
N ARG A 68 -27.17 -15.60 23.17
CA ARG A 68 -27.55 -16.91 23.71
C ARG A 68 -26.92 -18.01 22.86
N GLU A 69 -25.64 -18.27 23.09
CA GLU A 69 -25.01 -19.58 22.84
C GLU A 69 -23.64 -19.60 23.53
N GLY A 70 -23.66 -19.45 24.81
CA GLY A 70 -22.51 -19.65 25.68
C GLY A 70 -22.64 -20.96 26.41
N ARG A 71 -22.22 -22.08 25.81
CA ARG A 71 -21.74 -23.28 26.55
C ARG A 71 -21.55 -24.43 25.58
N GLN A 72 -20.41 -24.47 24.95
CA GLN A 72 -19.65 -25.67 24.53
C GLN A 72 -18.63 -25.23 23.49
N GLN A 73 -17.42 -25.01 23.90
CA GLN A 73 -16.23 -25.08 23.04
C GLN A 73 -14.98 -24.65 23.82
N GLY A 74 -14.64 -25.45 24.84
CA GLY A 74 -13.31 -25.43 25.48
C GLY A 74 -12.31 -26.27 24.67
N GLY A 75 -12.22 -26.13 23.36
CA GLY A 75 -11.39 -27.01 22.55
C GLY A 75 -10.72 -26.41 21.33
N CYS A 76 -10.98 -25.17 20.97
CA CYS A 76 -10.46 -24.66 19.69
C CYS A 76 -10.06 -23.17 19.64
N THR A 77 -9.74 -22.57 20.78
CA THR A 77 -9.21 -21.19 20.84
C THR A 77 -7.79 -21.06 20.27
N ALA A 78 -7.05 -22.17 20.11
CA ALA A 78 -5.79 -22.21 19.38
C ALA A 78 -5.98 -22.07 17.85
N MET A 79 -7.16 -22.39 17.33
CA MET A 79 -7.45 -22.41 15.90
C MET A 79 -7.71 -21.01 15.31
N GLN A 80 -8.09 -20.03 16.13
CA GLN A 80 -8.26 -18.64 15.69
C GLN A 80 -6.95 -17.85 15.64
N ARG A 81 -5.91 -18.27 16.37
CA ARG A 81 -4.58 -17.64 16.33
C ARG A 81 -3.76 -18.03 15.11
N ALA A 82 -4.02 -19.17 14.50
CA ALA A 82 -3.27 -19.67 13.34
C ALA A 82 -3.64 -19.00 11.99
N LYS A 83 -4.67 -18.18 11.97
CA LYS A 83 -5.17 -17.56 10.72
C LYS A 83 -4.35 -16.35 10.22
N GLN A 84 -3.26 -15.94 10.90
CA GLN A 84 -2.67 -14.61 10.73
C GLN A 84 -1.15 -14.55 10.59
N ILE A 85 -0.46 -15.59 10.19
CA ILE A 85 1.01 -15.51 10.10
C ILE A 85 1.46 -14.84 8.80
N SER A 86 0.68 -14.94 7.72
CA SER A 86 0.88 -14.10 6.53
C SER A 86 0.53 -12.61 6.76
N GLU A 87 0.09 -12.28 7.96
CA GLU A 87 -0.18 -10.91 8.44
C GLU A 87 0.71 -10.59 9.65
N SER A 88 1.88 -11.23 9.79
CA SER A 88 2.78 -10.99 10.91
C SER A 88 3.47 -9.63 10.76
N ILE A 89 3.80 -9.01 11.89
CA ILE A 89 4.51 -7.72 11.93
C ILE A 89 5.90 -7.87 11.30
N GLU A 90 6.56 -9.00 11.52
CA GLU A 90 7.89 -9.31 10.98
C GLU A 90 7.88 -9.31 9.43
N LEU A 91 6.87 -9.94 8.84
CA LEU A 91 6.69 -9.92 7.39
C LEU A 91 6.43 -8.49 6.90
N GLY A 92 5.58 -7.73 7.60
CA GLY A 92 5.30 -6.33 7.30
C GLY A 92 6.55 -5.45 7.31
N ILE A 93 7.45 -5.67 8.26
CA ILE A 93 8.74 -4.98 8.36
C ILE A 93 9.62 -5.29 7.16
N ILE A 94 9.76 -6.56 6.77
CA ILE A 94 10.60 -6.95 5.63
C ILE A 94 10.03 -6.39 4.33
N LEU A 95 8.71 -6.45 4.14
CA LEU A 95 8.07 -5.90 2.94
C LEU A 95 8.17 -4.37 2.86
N ALA A 96 8.03 -3.66 4.00
CA ALA A 96 8.19 -2.22 4.03
C ALA A 96 9.64 -1.80 3.76
N LEU A 97 10.61 -2.55 4.29
CA LEU A 97 12.03 -2.36 4.04
C LEU A 97 12.34 -2.53 2.53
N ALA A 98 11.86 -3.62 1.93
CA ALA A 98 12.01 -3.88 0.50
C ALA A 98 11.31 -2.80 -0.34
N GLY A 99 10.11 -2.34 0.08
CA GLY A 99 9.37 -1.28 -0.61
C GLY A 99 10.13 0.04 -0.69
N GLY A 100 10.71 0.49 0.43
CA GLY A 100 11.55 1.70 0.46
C GLY A 100 12.83 1.55 -0.37
N PHE A 101 13.44 0.36 -0.32
CA PHE A 101 14.61 0.02 -1.14
C PHE A 101 14.30 0.12 -2.64
N MET A 102 13.19 -0.48 -3.09
CA MET A 102 12.78 -0.49 -4.50
C MET A 102 12.48 0.91 -5.03
N ASP A 103 11.85 1.77 -4.23
CA ASP A 103 11.60 3.16 -4.64
C ASP A 103 12.88 3.94 -4.85
N VAL A 104 13.82 3.85 -3.93
CA VAL A 104 15.12 4.54 -4.07
C VAL A 104 15.93 3.96 -5.21
N TYR A 105 15.92 2.63 -5.40
CA TYR A 105 16.59 2.00 -6.52
C TYR A 105 16.07 2.51 -7.87
N SER A 106 14.78 2.57 -8.06
CA SER A 106 14.17 3.08 -9.29
C SER A 106 14.41 4.58 -9.45
N TYR A 107 14.31 5.34 -8.37
CA TYR A 107 14.46 6.79 -8.43
C TYR A 107 15.91 7.22 -8.68
N ILE A 108 16.87 6.69 -7.94
CA ILE A 108 18.28 7.09 -8.07
C ILE A 108 19.00 6.32 -9.18
N GLY A 109 18.72 5.01 -9.29
CA GLY A 109 19.42 4.13 -10.22
C GLY A 109 18.82 4.06 -11.63
N ARG A 110 17.52 4.43 -11.81
CA ARG A 110 16.75 4.18 -13.04
C ARG A 110 15.90 5.37 -13.49
N ASP A 111 16.53 6.50 -13.83
CA ASP A 111 15.89 7.67 -14.48
C ASP A 111 14.81 8.39 -13.65
N HIS A 112 14.93 8.42 -12.32
CA HIS A 112 14.04 9.15 -11.41
C HIS A 112 12.55 8.75 -11.49
N VAL A 113 12.28 7.46 -11.70
CA VAL A 113 10.94 6.88 -11.71
C VAL A 113 10.68 6.18 -10.38
N PHE A 114 9.50 6.34 -9.79
CA PHE A 114 9.12 5.64 -8.57
C PHE A 114 8.59 4.23 -8.87
N ALA A 115 8.98 3.24 -8.07
CA ALA A 115 8.48 1.87 -8.17
C ALA A 115 7.09 1.71 -7.52
N ASN A 116 6.93 2.26 -6.31
CA ASN A 116 5.70 2.19 -5.49
C ASN A 116 4.94 3.52 -5.44
N ALA A 117 5.65 4.67 -5.38
CA ALA A 117 5.05 5.99 -5.23
C ALA A 117 4.42 6.50 -6.53
N GLN A 118 3.44 5.77 -7.07
CA GLN A 118 2.84 6.03 -8.38
C GLN A 118 2.18 7.42 -8.49
N THR A 119 1.79 8.04 -7.38
CA THR A 119 1.30 9.43 -7.38
C THR A 119 2.37 10.39 -7.92
N GLY A 120 3.65 10.15 -7.60
CA GLY A 120 4.77 10.93 -8.14
C GLY A 120 4.88 10.75 -9.66
N ASN A 121 4.81 9.51 -10.15
CA ASN A 121 4.85 9.22 -11.59
C ASN A 121 3.67 9.86 -12.32
N ILE A 122 2.45 9.77 -11.79
CA ILE A 122 1.24 10.40 -12.38
C ILE A 122 1.41 11.92 -12.47
N LEU A 123 1.94 12.57 -11.42
CA LEU A 123 2.24 13.99 -11.43
C LEU A 123 3.24 14.33 -12.55
N LEU A 124 4.33 13.57 -12.65
CA LEU A 124 5.40 13.79 -13.63
C LEU A 124 4.93 13.51 -15.08
N VAL A 125 3.97 12.60 -15.29
CA VAL A 125 3.26 12.46 -16.58
C VAL A 125 2.58 13.79 -16.94
N GLY A 126 1.80 14.37 -16.02
CA GLY A 126 1.10 15.64 -16.26
C GLY A 126 2.05 16.77 -16.58
N VAL A 127 3.15 16.92 -15.83
CA VAL A 127 4.20 17.93 -16.09
C VAL A 127 4.81 17.72 -17.48
N SER A 128 5.23 16.50 -17.80
CA SER A 128 5.87 16.19 -19.09
C SER A 128 4.97 16.45 -20.29
N ILE A 129 3.67 16.16 -20.16
CA ILE A 129 2.67 16.49 -21.19
C ILE A 129 2.53 18.01 -21.35
N SER A 130 2.50 18.78 -20.27
CA SER A 130 2.39 20.24 -20.31
C SER A 130 3.59 20.91 -20.97
N GLU A 131 4.77 20.28 -20.88
CA GLU A 131 6.02 20.69 -21.52
C GLU A 131 6.15 20.18 -22.97
N GLY A 132 5.18 19.40 -23.45
CA GLY A 132 5.23 18.79 -24.79
C GLY A 132 6.24 17.64 -24.94
N ASN A 133 6.79 17.15 -23.81
CA ASN A 133 7.79 16.07 -23.80
C ASN A 133 7.16 14.69 -23.70
N TRP A 134 6.65 14.17 -24.82
CA TRP A 134 5.94 12.89 -24.89
C TRP A 134 6.83 11.69 -24.56
N VAL A 135 8.12 11.76 -24.83
CA VAL A 135 9.07 10.69 -24.51
C VAL A 135 9.22 10.56 -22.99
N LEU A 136 9.37 11.70 -22.31
CA LEU A 136 9.46 11.73 -20.85
C LEU A 136 8.13 11.34 -20.20
N ALA A 137 7.00 11.81 -20.73
CA ALA A 137 5.67 11.37 -20.29
C ALA A 137 5.52 9.85 -20.35
N GLY A 138 5.99 9.20 -21.44
CA GLY A 138 5.99 7.76 -21.58
C GLY A 138 6.82 7.04 -20.50
N ARG A 139 7.99 7.60 -20.13
CA ARG A 139 8.85 7.01 -19.07
C ARG A 139 8.15 6.90 -17.72
N TYR A 140 7.28 7.85 -17.40
CA TYR A 140 6.49 7.81 -16.16
C TYR A 140 5.18 7.05 -16.31
N PHE A 141 4.54 7.09 -17.48
CA PHE A 141 3.26 6.47 -17.74
C PHE A 141 3.33 4.93 -17.75
N PHE A 142 4.30 4.35 -18.43
CA PHE A 142 4.39 2.89 -18.55
C PHE A 142 4.61 2.16 -17.21
N PRO A 143 5.43 2.64 -16.28
CA PRO A 143 5.51 2.09 -14.92
C PRO A 143 4.17 2.12 -14.15
N VAL A 144 3.36 3.20 -14.31
CA VAL A 144 2.01 3.27 -13.71
C VAL A 144 1.12 2.17 -14.27
N VAL A 145 1.11 2.00 -15.60
CA VAL A 145 0.34 0.91 -16.24
C VAL A 145 0.82 -0.45 -15.78
N SER A 146 2.13 -0.67 -15.70
CA SER A 146 2.72 -1.93 -15.25
C SER A 146 2.33 -2.25 -13.80
N PHE A 147 2.33 -1.24 -12.92
CA PHE A 147 1.88 -1.38 -11.54
C PHE A 147 0.39 -1.78 -11.48
N ALA A 148 -0.46 -1.12 -12.27
CA ALA A 148 -1.88 -1.47 -12.35
C ALA A 148 -2.10 -2.90 -12.85
N VAL A 149 -1.36 -3.35 -13.86
CA VAL A 149 -1.40 -4.73 -14.36
C VAL A 149 -0.94 -5.71 -13.27
N GLY A 150 0.07 -5.35 -12.47
CA GLY A 150 0.52 -6.15 -11.32
C GLY A 150 -0.59 -6.35 -10.28
N ILE A 151 -1.32 -5.29 -9.93
CA ILE A 151 -2.48 -5.36 -9.03
C ILE A 151 -3.55 -6.31 -9.62
N MET A 152 -3.95 -6.09 -10.88
CA MET A 152 -5.00 -6.90 -11.52
C MET A 152 -4.61 -8.37 -11.61
N LEU A 153 -3.36 -8.69 -11.92
CA LEU A 153 -2.90 -10.06 -11.98
C LEU A 153 -2.90 -10.73 -10.62
N ALA A 154 -2.45 -10.04 -9.56
CA ALA A 154 -2.45 -10.57 -8.21
C ALA A 154 -3.88 -10.84 -7.70
N ASP A 155 -4.84 -9.95 -8.01
CA ASP A 155 -6.25 -10.13 -7.68
C ASP A 155 -6.85 -11.31 -8.43
N LEU A 156 -6.59 -11.44 -9.74
CA LEU A 156 -7.04 -12.59 -10.55
C LEU A 156 -6.48 -13.94 -10.02
N VAL A 157 -5.21 -13.96 -9.63
CA VAL A 157 -4.58 -15.15 -9.03
C VAL A 157 -5.24 -15.48 -7.69
N HIS A 158 -5.54 -14.48 -6.88
CA HIS A 158 -6.26 -14.63 -5.63
C HIS A 158 -7.66 -15.22 -5.84
N GLU A 159 -8.45 -14.70 -6.78
CA GLU A 159 -9.81 -15.19 -7.07
C GLU A 159 -9.82 -16.63 -7.62
N ARG A 160 -8.88 -16.94 -8.52
CA ARG A 160 -8.87 -18.26 -9.20
C ARG A 160 -8.23 -19.36 -8.37
N PHE A 161 -7.22 -19.05 -7.58
CA PHE A 161 -6.36 -20.02 -6.92
C PHE A 161 -6.25 -19.83 -5.40
N GLY A 162 -6.88 -18.83 -4.83
CA GLY A 162 -6.74 -18.47 -3.39
C GLY A 162 -7.21 -19.56 -2.41
N SER A 163 -8.05 -20.50 -2.85
CA SER A 163 -8.48 -21.65 -2.06
C SER A 163 -7.51 -22.85 -2.13
N VAL A 164 -6.70 -22.94 -3.16
CA VAL A 164 -5.86 -24.12 -3.47
C VAL A 164 -4.38 -23.84 -3.22
N ILE A 165 -3.93 -22.63 -3.53
CA ILE A 165 -2.52 -22.22 -3.43
C ILE A 165 -2.39 -21.10 -2.39
N HIS A 166 -1.30 -21.11 -1.63
CA HIS A 166 -0.95 -19.98 -0.77
C HIS A 166 -0.47 -18.82 -1.66
N TRP A 167 -1.42 -18.22 -2.37
CA TRP A 167 -1.20 -17.22 -3.41
C TRP A 167 -0.25 -16.10 -3.00
N ARG A 168 -0.29 -15.64 -1.73
CA ARG A 168 0.65 -14.64 -1.19
C ARG A 168 2.12 -15.09 -1.26
N GLN A 169 2.39 -16.37 -0.95
CA GLN A 169 3.74 -16.93 -1.05
C GLN A 169 4.21 -16.98 -2.49
N VAL A 170 3.33 -17.40 -3.39
CA VAL A 170 3.61 -17.47 -4.83
C VAL A 170 3.91 -16.06 -5.35
N THR A 171 3.14 -15.05 -4.96
CA THR A 171 3.36 -13.65 -5.37
C THR A 171 4.74 -13.15 -4.92
N VAL A 172 5.10 -13.32 -3.64
CA VAL A 172 6.42 -12.89 -3.12
C VAL A 172 7.56 -13.61 -3.81
N PHE A 173 7.40 -14.90 -4.10
CA PHE A 173 8.40 -15.66 -4.87
C PHE A 173 8.61 -15.08 -6.27
N PHE A 174 7.53 -14.84 -7.02
CA PHE A 174 7.62 -14.25 -8.35
C PHE A 174 8.18 -12.84 -8.32
N GLU A 175 7.78 -12.03 -7.34
CA GLU A 175 8.36 -10.71 -7.11
C GLU A 175 9.88 -10.79 -6.90
N ALA A 176 10.36 -11.65 -6.01
CA ALA A 176 11.78 -11.86 -5.78
C ALA A 176 12.55 -12.28 -7.05
N VAL A 177 11.96 -13.19 -7.85
CA VAL A 177 12.55 -13.64 -9.12
C VAL A 177 12.59 -12.50 -10.15
N ILE A 178 11.51 -11.69 -10.25
CA ILE A 178 11.48 -10.53 -11.15
C ILE A 178 12.59 -9.54 -10.77
N LEU A 179 12.71 -9.18 -9.48
CA LEU A 179 13.74 -8.25 -9.02
C LEU A 179 15.15 -8.81 -9.23
N LEU A 180 15.34 -10.12 -9.05
CA LEU A 180 16.60 -10.78 -9.40
C LEU A 180 16.91 -10.62 -10.89
N GLY A 181 15.92 -10.82 -11.76
CA GLY A 181 16.04 -10.58 -13.20
C GLY A 181 16.37 -9.12 -13.53
N VAL A 182 15.76 -8.16 -12.86
CA VAL A 182 16.02 -6.72 -13.03
C VAL A 182 17.47 -6.36 -12.73
N SER A 183 18.12 -7.08 -11.81
CA SER A 183 19.53 -6.84 -11.46
C SER A 183 20.51 -7.04 -12.63
N PHE A 184 20.12 -7.84 -13.62
CA PHE A 184 20.93 -8.12 -14.84
C PHE A 184 20.61 -7.18 -16.00
N ILE A 185 19.58 -6.34 -15.88
CA ILE A 185 19.22 -5.37 -16.93
C ILE A 185 20.21 -4.21 -16.89
N PRO A 186 20.94 -3.93 -17.99
CA PRO A 186 21.87 -2.82 -18.06
C PRO A 186 21.15 -1.46 -17.95
N GLY A 187 21.89 -0.40 -17.64
CA GLY A 187 21.37 0.96 -17.58
C GLY A 187 21.11 1.57 -18.95
N GLY A 188 20.68 2.82 -18.96
CA GLY A 188 20.44 3.60 -20.17
C GLY A 188 19.13 3.21 -20.87
N GLY A 189 19.17 2.78 -22.13
CA GLY A 189 17.97 2.50 -22.92
C GLY A 189 17.01 1.45 -22.34
N TYR A 190 17.49 0.60 -21.43
CA TYR A 190 16.70 -0.45 -20.79
C TYR A 190 16.09 -0.04 -19.44
N ASN A 191 16.33 1.19 -18.96
CA ASN A 191 15.79 1.66 -17.68
C ASN A 191 14.26 1.62 -17.65
N LEU A 192 13.58 1.94 -18.75
CA LEU A 192 12.13 1.85 -18.85
C LEU A 192 11.63 0.43 -18.56
N LEU A 193 12.28 -0.59 -19.17
CA LEU A 193 11.92 -2.00 -18.93
C LEU A 193 12.14 -2.39 -17.47
N ALA A 194 13.27 -1.99 -16.88
CA ALA A 194 13.59 -2.27 -15.49
C ALA A 194 12.56 -1.62 -14.55
N ASN A 195 12.18 -0.36 -14.79
CA ASN A 195 11.16 0.35 -14.02
C ASN A 195 9.77 -0.27 -14.16
N CYS A 196 9.38 -0.69 -15.36
CA CYS A 196 8.13 -1.39 -15.59
C CYS A 196 8.07 -2.72 -14.83
N LEU A 197 9.13 -3.53 -14.87
CA LEU A 197 9.19 -4.79 -14.14
C LEU A 197 9.18 -4.59 -12.62
N THR A 198 9.93 -3.60 -12.11
CA THR A 198 9.93 -3.28 -10.68
C THR A 198 8.56 -2.78 -10.23
N SER A 199 7.93 -1.85 -10.97
CA SER A 199 6.60 -1.35 -10.65
C SER A 199 5.52 -2.45 -10.74
N PHE A 200 5.62 -3.36 -11.71
CA PHE A 200 4.74 -4.53 -11.79
C PHE A 200 4.86 -5.42 -10.56
N ALA A 201 6.06 -5.75 -10.12
CA ALA A 201 6.33 -6.51 -8.91
C ALA A 201 5.76 -5.80 -7.67
N CYS A 202 5.97 -4.50 -7.54
CA CYS A 202 5.39 -3.67 -6.47
C CYS A 202 3.86 -3.68 -6.48
N GLY A 203 3.23 -3.65 -7.66
CA GLY A 203 1.77 -3.75 -7.80
C GLY A 203 1.23 -5.08 -7.26
N MET A 204 1.91 -6.19 -7.55
CA MET A 204 1.58 -7.50 -7.00
C MET A 204 1.72 -7.52 -5.48
N GLN A 205 2.76 -6.92 -4.91
CA GLN A 205 2.98 -6.84 -3.46
C GLN A 205 1.85 -6.07 -2.76
N VAL A 206 1.49 -4.90 -3.27
CA VAL A 206 0.43 -4.05 -2.69
C VAL A 206 -0.89 -4.80 -2.61
N GLU A 207 -1.25 -5.52 -3.67
CA GLU A 207 -2.49 -6.29 -3.70
C GLU A 207 -2.44 -7.48 -2.74
N SER A 208 -1.31 -8.17 -2.68
CA SER A 208 -1.16 -9.38 -1.87
C SER A 208 -1.14 -9.11 -0.37
N PHE A 209 -0.67 -7.91 0.04
CA PHE A 209 -0.46 -7.57 1.45
C PHE A 209 -1.22 -6.30 1.87
N ARG A 210 -2.54 -6.29 1.62
CA ARG A 210 -3.43 -5.19 2.01
C ARG A 210 -3.63 -5.05 3.52
N LYS A 211 -3.39 -6.12 4.29
CA LYS A 211 -3.61 -6.16 5.75
C LYS A 211 -2.42 -6.80 6.45
N ILE A 212 -2.00 -6.16 7.53
CA ILE A 212 -1.02 -6.69 8.48
C ILE A 212 -1.67 -6.66 9.85
N HIS A 213 -1.66 -7.78 10.57
CA HIS A 213 -2.23 -7.93 11.91
C HIS A 213 -3.71 -7.51 12.02
N GLY A 214 -4.48 -7.70 10.93
CA GLY A 214 -5.88 -7.30 10.86
C GLY A 214 -6.10 -5.81 10.54
N HIS A 215 -5.04 -5.01 10.49
CA HIS A 215 -5.08 -3.60 10.13
C HIS A 215 -4.79 -3.39 8.64
N GLY A 216 -5.49 -2.45 8.01
CA GLY A 216 -5.21 -2.02 6.64
C GLY A 216 -3.90 -1.25 6.57
N ILE A 217 -2.78 -1.97 6.51
CA ILE A 217 -1.42 -1.41 6.43
C ILE A 217 -0.89 -1.69 5.04
N ALA A 218 -0.62 -0.62 4.29
CA ALA A 218 0.10 -0.73 3.04
C ALA A 218 1.61 -0.64 3.30
N THR A 219 2.35 -1.72 3.07
CA THR A 219 3.80 -1.77 3.32
C THR A 219 4.60 -0.81 2.45
N THR A 220 4.03 -0.40 1.32
CA THR A 220 4.69 0.44 0.30
C THR A 220 4.07 1.83 0.13
N MET A 221 2.98 2.14 0.87
CA MET A 221 2.27 3.42 0.78
C MET A 221 2.31 4.16 2.11
N CYS A 222 3.26 5.09 2.29
CA CYS A 222 3.46 5.81 3.54
C CYS A 222 2.31 6.75 3.92
N ILE A 223 1.64 7.39 2.93
CA ILE A 223 0.59 8.40 3.18
C ILE A 223 -0.64 7.81 3.88
N GLY A 224 -1.10 6.62 3.46
CA GLY A 224 -2.20 5.93 4.12
C GLY A 224 -1.86 5.56 5.57
N ASN A 225 -0.65 5.06 5.78
CA ASN A 225 -0.15 4.72 7.10
C ASN A 225 -0.01 5.96 8.00
N LEU A 226 0.48 7.09 7.48
CA LEU A 226 0.59 8.34 8.21
C LEU A 226 -0.79 8.85 8.68
N ARG A 227 -1.79 8.84 7.78
CA ARG A 227 -3.16 9.20 8.13
C ARG A 227 -3.69 8.32 9.27
N ASN A 228 -3.54 7.00 9.13
CA ASN A 228 -4.03 6.06 10.14
C ASN A 228 -3.26 6.21 11.47
N ALA A 229 -1.97 6.47 11.43
CA ALA A 229 -1.16 6.73 12.63
C ALA A 229 -1.69 7.95 13.39
N LEU A 230 -1.88 9.07 12.70
CA LEU A 230 -2.37 10.32 13.32
C LEU A 230 -3.80 10.18 13.84
N GLN A 231 -4.67 9.47 13.12
CA GLN A 231 -6.03 9.18 13.60
C GLN A 231 -6.00 8.35 14.89
N ASN A 232 -5.14 7.33 14.97
CA ASN A 232 -5.01 6.53 16.19
C ASN A 232 -4.40 7.34 17.36
N VAL A 233 -3.49 8.28 17.10
CA VAL A 233 -2.98 9.22 18.12
C VAL A 233 -4.11 10.12 18.64
N ASP A 234 -4.94 10.67 17.75
CA ASP A 234 -6.09 11.51 18.12
C ASP A 234 -7.10 10.72 18.97
N ASP A 235 -7.47 9.52 18.53
CA ASP A 235 -8.36 8.62 19.26
C ASP A 235 -7.78 8.26 20.64
N TYR A 236 -6.45 8.11 20.77
CA TYR A 236 -5.81 7.87 22.06
C TYR A 236 -5.90 9.10 22.98
N ILE A 237 -5.69 10.30 22.46
CA ILE A 237 -5.80 11.55 23.22
C ILE A 237 -7.22 11.71 23.78
N ILE A 238 -8.25 11.37 22.99
CA ILE A 238 -9.66 11.51 23.38
C ILE A 238 -10.09 10.40 24.34
N THR A 239 -9.70 9.13 24.07
CA THR A 239 -10.27 7.97 24.80
C THR A 239 -9.36 7.39 25.87
N HIS A 240 -8.07 7.75 25.87
CA HIS A 240 -7.00 7.16 26.72
C HIS A 240 -6.88 5.63 26.66
N LYS A 241 -7.41 4.97 25.62
CA LYS A 241 -7.32 3.53 25.44
C LYS A 241 -5.99 3.15 24.79
N ARG A 242 -5.18 2.34 25.48
CA ARG A 242 -3.83 1.91 25.04
C ARG A 242 -3.79 1.23 23.67
N GLY A 243 -4.86 0.55 23.25
CA GLY A 243 -4.92 -0.11 21.94
C GLY A 243 -4.76 0.86 20.77
N PHE A 244 -5.26 2.10 20.87
CA PHE A 244 -5.03 3.11 19.85
C PHE A 244 -3.56 3.55 19.79
N LEU A 245 -2.89 3.68 20.94
CA LEU A 245 -1.46 4.00 20.96
C LEU A 245 -0.62 2.90 20.31
N GLU A 246 -0.90 1.63 20.62
CA GLU A 246 -0.22 0.48 20.03
C GLU A 246 -0.38 0.45 18.50
N ASN A 247 -1.59 0.70 17.99
CA ASN A 247 -1.87 0.81 16.56
C ASN A 247 -1.12 1.99 15.93
N GLY A 248 -1.14 3.17 16.56
CA GLY A 248 -0.40 4.34 16.08
C GLY A 248 1.10 4.06 15.95
N VAL A 249 1.70 3.44 16.98
CA VAL A 249 3.11 3.04 16.97
C VAL A 249 3.40 2.03 15.84
N LEU A 250 2.49 1.08 15.58
CA LEU A 250 2.65 0.13 14.48
C LEU A 250 2.69 0.83 13.12
N TYR A 251 1.77 1.75 12.84
CA TYR A 251 1.77 2.52 11.59
C TYR A 251 3.01 3.38 11.41
N PHE A 252 3.47 4.07 12.46
CA PHE A 252 4.72 4.81 12.42
C PHE A 252 5.92 3.88 12.23
N GLY A 253 5.94 2.71 12.86
CA GLY A 253 6.97 1.70 12.70
C GLY A 253 7.13 1.28 11.23
N VAL A 254 6.03 1.06 10.51
CA VAL A 254 6.06 0.72 9.08
C VAL A 254 6.66 1.88 8.25
N ILE A 255 6.28 3.13 8.55
CA ILE A 255 6.84 4.31 7.86
C ILE A 255 8.35 4.41 8.10
N PHE A 256 8.80 4.29 9.35
CA PHE A 256 10.23 4.34 9.69
C PHE A 256 11.00 3.20 9.02
N THR A 257 10.42 2.00 8.94
CA THR A 257 11.04 0.87 8.27
C THR A 257 11.17 1.11 6.76
N PHE A 258 10.18 1.72 6.12
CA PHE A 258 10.23 2.13 4.72
C PHE A 258 11.37 3.15 4.49
N VAL A 259 11.46 4.19 5.33
CA VAL A 259 12.54 5.18 5.25
C VAL A 259 13.90 4.53 5.46
N PHE A 260 14.03 3.61 6.41
CA PHE A 260 15.26 2.85 6.62
C PHE A 260 15.62 1.99 5.41
N GLY A 261 14.64 1.38 4.74
CA GLY A 261 14.80 0.68 3.48
C GLY A 261 15.35 1.59 2.38
N ALA A 262 14.84 2.83 2.30
CA ALA A 262 15.34 3.83 1.36
C ALA A 262 16.80 4.21 1.64
N VAL A 263 17.19 4.43 2.91
CA VAL A 263 18.57 4.71 3.32
C VAL A 263 19.50 3.55 2.94
N LEU A 264 19.08 2.32 3.27
CA LEU A 264 19.84 1.10 2.92
C LEU A 264 19.97 0.95 1.40
N GLY A 265 18.90 1.24 0.66
CA GLY A 265 18.88 1.20 -0.80
C GLY A 265 19.91 2.14 -1.41
N ASN A 266 19.92 3.41 -0.98
CA ASN A 266 20.90 4.39 -1.45
C ASN A 266 22.33 3.94 -1.16
N TRP A 267 22.59 3.49 0.07
CA TRP A 267 23.90 2.99 0.47
C TRP A 267 24.36 1.79 -0.37
N CYS A 268 23.47 0.87 -0.73
CA CYS A 268 23.77 -0.25 -1.60
C CYS A 268 24.01 0.20 -3.05
N ILE A 269 23.23 1.16 -3.57
CA ILE A 269 23.40 1.69 -4.94
C ILE A 269 24.78 2.34 -5.09
N GLU A 270 25.23 3.11 -4.12
CA GLU A 270 26.56 3.73 -4.15
C GLU A 270 27.71 2.70 -4.25
N ARG A 271 27.52 1.47 -3.75
CA ARG A 271 28.54 0.42 -3.74
C ARG A 271 28.42 -0.59 -4.88
N MET A 272 27.18 -0.95 -5.21
CA MET A 272 26.87 -2.06 -6.13
C MET A 272 26.28 -1.57 -7.46
N GLY A 273 25.97 -0.27 -7.57
CA GLY A 273 25.29 0.29 -8.75
C GLY A 273 23.94 -0.39 -8.97
N LEU A 274 23.62 -0.69 -10.21
CA LEU A 274 22.35 -1.28 -10.62
C LEU A 274 22.13 -2.73 -10.12
N HIS A 275 23.19 -3.41 -9.67
CA HIS A 275 23.04 -4.73 -9.05
C HIS A 275 22.50 -4.67 -7.62
N ALA A 276 22.41 -3.48 -7.00
CA ALA A 276 21.89 -3.29 -5.65
C ALA A 276 20.50 -3.92 -5.43
N ILE A 277 19.65 -3.98 -6.46
CA ILE A 277 18.30 -4.55 -6.38
C ILE A 277 18.29 -6.03 -5.95
N VAL A 278 19.42 -6.74 -6.07
CA VAL A 278 19.59 -8.10 -5.54
C VAL A 278 19.31 -8.15 -4.05
N VAL A 279 19.64 -7.09 -3.30
CA VAL A 279 19.38 -7.02 -1.85
C VAL A 279 17.88 -7.04 -1.57
N ALA A 280 17.08 -6.28 -2.33
CA ALA A 280 15.62 -6.32 -2.21
C ALA A 280 15.08 -7.70 -2.59
N SER A 281 15.58 -8.33 -3.66
CA SER A 281 15.23 -9.70 -4.02
C SER A 281 15.54 -10.69 -2.89
N LEU A 282 16.70 -10.59 -2.24
CA LEU A 282 17.06 -11.45 -1.11
C LEU A 282 16.13 -11.22 0.11
N LEU A 283 15.77 -9.98 0.40
CA LEU A 283 14.79 -9.66 1.46
C LEU A 283 13.44 -10.33 1.18
N LEU A 284 12.98 -10.34 -0.07
CA LEU A 284 11.74 -11.03 -0.45
C LEU A 284 11.87 -12.56 -0.39
N PHE A 285 13.03 -13.13 -0.73
CA PHE A 285 13.26 -14.56 -0.49
C PHE A 285 13.25 -14.91 0.99
N VAL A 286 13.77 -14.05 1.87
CA VAL A 286 13.64 -14.23 3.32
C VAL A 286 12.18 -14.16 3.76
N ALA A 287 11.41 -13.20 3.25
CA ALA A 287 9.97 -13.11 3.50
C ALA A 287 9.23 -14.39 3.05
N PHE A 288 9.55 -14.90 1.86
CA PHE A 288 9.02 -16.17 1.36
C PHE A 288 9.38 -17.34 2.28
N ALA A 289 10.64 -17.44 2.74
CA ALA A 289 11.09 -18.51 3.64
C ALA A 289 10.38 -18.45 4.98
N ILE A 290 10.18 -17.27 5.57
CA ILE A 290 9.44 -17.08 6.83
C ILE A 290 8.00 -17.60 6.66
N MET A 291 7.32 -17.18 5.58
CA MET A 291 5.96 -17.65 5.29
C MET A 291 5.88 -19.16 5.10
N PHE A 292 6.93 -19.80 4.59
CA PHE A 292 6.99 -21.24 4.38
C PHE A 292 7.17 -21.99 5.71
N ILE A 293 8.07 -21.53 6.57
CA ILE A 293 8.35 -22.13 7.89
C ILE A 293 7.11 -22.07 8.78
N ASP A 294 6.43 -20.95 8.79
CA ASP A 294 5.22 -20.76 9.59
C ASP A 294 4.08 -21.67 9.15
N ARG A 295 3.95 -21.92 7.85
CA ARG A 295 3.00 -22.88 7.31
C ARG A 295 3.24 -24.30 7.83
N GLU A 296 4.50 -24.75 7.88
CA GLU A 296 4.82 -26.07 8.41
C GLU A 296 4.49 -26.21 9.89
N ARG A 297 4.70 -25.15 10.69
CA ARG A 297 4.31 -25.13 12.09
C ARG A 297 2.79 -25.26 12.26
N ASP A 298 2.00 -24.56 11.47
CA ASP A 298 0.53 -24.63 11.51
C ASP A 298 0.02 -26.03 11.12
N LEU A 299 0.56 -26.64 10.07
CA LEU A 299 0.23 -28.01 9.69
C LEU A 299 0.57 -29.01 10.77
N ARG A 300 1.74 -28.92 11.41
CA ARG A 300 2.14 -29.81 12.52
C ARG A 300 1.22 -29.66 13.73
N LEU A 301 0.79 -28.45 14.06
CA LEU A 301 -0.17 -28.18 15.13
C LEU A 301 -1.54 -28.78 14.82
N ARG A 302 -2.03 -28.64 13.62
CA ARG A 302 -3.29 -29.24 13.15
C ARG A 302 -3.26 -30.77 13.23
N TRP A 303 -2.17 -31.40 12.80
CA TRP A 303 -1.98 -32.85 12.92
C TRP A 303 -1.95 -33.32 14.39
N LYS A 304 -1.28 -32.57 15.29
CA LYS A 304 -1.29 -32.87 16.70
C LYS A 304 -2.70 -32.79 17.30
N CYS A 305 -3.43 -31.69 17.04
CA CYS A 305 -4.80 -31.55 17.53
C CYS A 305 -5.73 -32.65 16.99
N ALA A 306 -5.60 -33.01 15.71
CA ALA A 306 -6.39 -34.11 15.12
C ALA A 306 -6.03 -35.49 15.77
N ALA A 307 -4.76 -35.73 16.02
CA ALA A 307 -4.28 -36.96 16.69
C ALA A 307 -4.75 -37.05 18.15
N ASP A 308 -4.77 -35.93 18.87
CA ASP A 308 -5.23 -35.88 20.25
C ASP A 308 -6.75 -36.04 20.35
N ALA A 309 -7.52 -35.41 19.45
CA ALA A 309 -8.97 -35.61 19.34
C ALA A 309 -9.35 -37.08 18.99
N TRP A 310 -8.55 -37.73 18.11
CA TRP A 310 -8.72 -39.14 17.81
C TRP A 310 -8.52 -40.01 19.06
N LYS A 311 -7.46 -39.75 19.85
CA LYS A 311 -7.17 -40.50 21.09
C LYS A 311 -8.26 -40.33 22.16
N GLU A 312 -8.86 -39.14 22.26
CA GLU A 312 -9.97 -38.90 23.18
C GLU A 312 -11.28 -39.55 22.71
N GLY A 313 -11.54 -39.61 21.42
CA GLY A 313 -12.69 -40.30 20.81
C GLY A 313 -12.63 -41.84 20.96
N CYS A 314 -11.43 -42.44 21.00
CA CYS A 314 -11.22 -43.86 21.20
C CYS A 314 -11.25 -44.28 22.68
N ARG A 315 -11.30 -43.33 23.63
CA ARG A 315 -11.40 -43.64 25.09
C ARG A 315 -12.83 -43.61 25.63
N LYS A 316 -13.80 -43.21 24.83
CA LYS A 316 -15.24 -43.31 25.11
C LYS A 316 -15.85 -44.51 24.42
#